data_76abb3a4ae60e3099f79dff831350213
#
_entry.id   76abb3a4ae60e3099f79dff831350213
#
_cell.length_a   1.000
_cell.length_b   1.000
_cell.length_c   1.000
_cell.angle_alpha   90.00
_cell.angle_beta   90.00
_cell.angle_gamma   90.00
#
_symmetry.space_group_name_H-M   'P 1'
#
loop_
_entity.id
_entity.type
_entity.pdbx_description
1 polymer ?
#
loop_
_entity_poly.entity_id
_entity_poly.type
_entity_poly.pdbx_seq_one_letter_code
_entity_poly.pdbx_strand_id
1 'polypeptide(L)'
;MHALDVGSEGRAVGIEHIPEIVASSIENVQRSAAAPLLRDGSLSFHVTDGRLGFPDVAPYDAIHVGAAAPKIPQPLLDQLKPGGRMVIPVGTYLQDLQVVDKNTDGSISIQKDASVRYVPLTSRSAQLQDP
;
A
#
# COMPACT_ATOMS: atom_id res chain seq x y z
N MET A 1 1.94 6.41 3.73
CA MET A 1 0.67 5.65 3.76
C MET A 1 0.55 4.80 2.50
N HIS A 2 0.03 3.62 2.66
CA HIS A 2 -0.18 2.71 1.53
C HIS A 2 -1.67 2.61 1.25
N ALA A 3 -2.02 2.49 -0.04
CA ALA A 3 -3.39 2.32 -0.46
C ALA A 3 -3.58 0.93 -1.06
N LEU A 4 -4.57 0.21 -0.57
CA LEU A 4 -4.98 -1.09 -1.08
C LEU A 4 -6.39 -0.93 -1.64
N ASP A 5 -6.61 -1.42 -2.85
CA ASP A 5 -7.88 -1.27 -3.54
C ASP A 5 -8.49 -2.63 -3.80
N VAL A 6 -9.77 -2.78 -3.45
CA VAL A 6 -10.52 -4.01 -3.64
C VAL A 6 -11.58 -3.78 -4.71
N GLY A 7 -11.14 -3.79 -5.94
CA GLY A 7 -11.95 -4.01 -7.11
C GLY A 7 -13.14 -3.10 -7.37
N SER A 8 -14.04 -3.64 -8.19
CA SER A 8 -15.19 -2.91 -8.73
C SER A 8 -16.21 -2.48 -7.67
N GLU A 9 -16.13 -3.02 -6.47
CA GLU A 9 -17.00 -2.60 -5.37
C GLU A 9 -16.54 -1.28 -4.76
N GLY A 10 -15.43 -0.72 -5.23
CA GLY A 10 -14.98 0.60 -4.83
C GLY A 10 -14.52 0.71 -3.40
N ARG A 11 -13.98 -0.37 -2.85
CA ARG A 11 -13.47 -0.35 -1.48
C ARG A 11 -11.98 -0.02 -1.49
N ALA A 12 -11.56 0.94 -0.66
CA ALA A 12 -10.17 1.36 -0.53
C ALA A 12 -9.73 1.25 0.93
N VAL A 13 -8.51 0.75 1.14
CA VAL A 13 -7.93 0.57 2.47
C VAL A 13 -6.60 1.30 2.51
N GLY A 14 -6.44 2.23 3.44
CA GLY A 14 -5.17 2.89 3.73
C GLY A 14 -4.55 2.31 4.99
N ILE A 15 -3.25 2.03 4.95
CA ILE A 15 -2.54 1.54 6.13
C ILE A 15 -1.30 2.37 6.40
N GLU A 16 -1.01 2.55 7.68
CA GLU A 16 0.13 3.29 8.19
C GLU A 16 0.44 2.80 9.60
N HIS A 17 1.71 2.72 9.97
CA HIS A 17 2.07 2.23 11.29
C HIS A 17 2.21 3.35 12.34
N ILE A 18 2.04 4.60 11.95
CA ILE A 18 2.05 5.74 12.87
C ILE A 18 0.60 6.17 13.13
N PRO A 19 0.08 5.97 14.36
CA PRO A 19 -1.33 6.27 14.65
C PRO A 19 -1.72 7.72 14.37
N GLU A 20 -0.82 8.66 14.62
CA GLU A 20 -1.06 10.09 14.42
C GLU A 20 -1.29 10.42 12.95
N ILE A 21 -0.57 9.72 12.05
CA ILE A 21 -0.75 9.89 10.60
C ILE A 21 -2.10 9.32 10.16
N VAL A 22 -2.49 8.18 10.71
CA VAL A 22 -3.81 7.59 10.44
C VAL A 22 -4.91 8.56 10.89
N ALA A 23 -4.79 9.09 12.09
CA ALA A 23 -5.78 10.05 12.62
C ALA A 23 -5.88 11.31 11.74
N SER A 24 -4.73 11.84 11.30
CA SER A 24 -4.72 13.00 10.41
C SER A 24 -5.36 12.70 9.06
N SER A 25 -5.10 11.50 8.51
CA SER A 25 -5.70 11.08 7.24
C SER A 25 -7.22 10.98 7.34
N ILE A 26 -7.71 10.40 8.42
CA ILE A 26 -9.17 10.30 8.65
C ILE A 26 -9.77 11.70 8.75
N GLU A 27 -9.14 12.58 9.52
CA GLU A 27 -9.61 13.95 9.69
C GLU A 27 -9.64 14.70 8.36
N ASN A 28 -8.59 14.57 7.55
CA ASN A 28 -8.52 15.21 6.26
C ASN A 28 -9.62 14.72 5.31
N VAL A 29 -9.90 13.42 5.31
CA VAL A 29 -10.97 12.86 4.49
C VAL A 29 -12.34 13.33 4.97
N GLN A 30 -12.54 13.42 6.28
CA GLN A 30 -13.80 13.91 6.85
C GLN A 30 -14.13 15.33 6.42
N ARG A 31 -13.11 16.13 6.11
CA ARG A 31 -13.28 17.50 5.62
C ARG A 31 -13.39 17.59 4.10
N SER A 32 -13.39 16.47 3.41
CA SER A 32 -13.39 16.41 1.95
C SER A 32 -14.70 15.86 1.42
N ALA A 33 -14.86 15.88 0.08
CA ALA A 33 -16.00 15.28 -0.59
C ALA A 33 -16.02 13.75 -0.45
N ALA A 34 -14.94 13.15 0.01
CA ALA A 34 -14.85 11.68 0.21
C ALA A 34 -15.37 11.25 1.59
N ALA A 35 -15.82 12.18 2.45
CA ALA A 35 -16.32 11.84 3.78
C ALA A 35 -17.40 10.73 3.77
N PRO A 36 -18.36 10.72 2.83
CA PRO A 36 -19.36 9.65 2.78
C PRO A 36 -18.75 8.26 2.62
N LEU A 37 -17.60 8.13 1.98
CA LEU A 37 -16.92 6.84 1.79
C LEU A 37 -16.40 6.27 3.12
N LEU A 38 -15.98 7.13 4.04
CA LEU A 38 -15.63 6.70 5.40
C LEU A 38 -16.86 6.19 6.15
N ARG A 39 -17.98 6.91 6.02
CA ARG A 39 -19.21 6.57 6.74
C ARG A 39 -19.80 5.25 6.28
N ASP A 40 -19.72 4.94 4.98
CA ASP A 40 -20.29 3.71 4.45
C ASP A 40 -19.32 2.53 4.42
N GLY A 41 -18.06 2.76 4.86
CA GLY A 41 -17.06 1.70 4.93
C GLY A 41 -16.32 1.41 3.62
N SER A 42 -16.58 2.17 2.56
CA SER A 42 -15.87 2.01 1.29
C SER A 42 -14.41 2.44 1.38
N LEU A 43 -14.11 3.37 2.28
CA LEU A 43 -12.75 3.84 2.57
C LEU A 43 -12.48 3.63 4.05
N SER A 44 -11.39 2.96 4.37
CA SER A 44 -10.99 2.73 5.76
C SER A 44 -9.50 2.94 5.91
N PHE A 45 -9.07 3.31 7.12
CA PHE A 45 -7.67 3.50 7.47
C PHE A 45 -7.35 2.66 8.70
N HIS A 46 -6.20 2.02 8.70
CA HIS A 46 -5.79 1.11 9.76
C HIS A 46 -4.34 1.35 10.17
N VAL A 47 -4.08 1.19 11.47
CA VAL A 47 -2.73 1.26 12.01
C VAL A 47 -2.14 -0.13 11.94
N THR A 48 -1.23 -0.36 11.02
CA THR A 48 -0.54 -1.64 10.88
C THR A 48 0.75 -1.45 10.08
N ASP A 49 1.59 -2.46 10.11
CA ASP A 49 2.84 -2.45 9.36
C ASP A 49 2.55 -2.71 7.88
N GLY A 50 2.92 -1.75 7.01
CA GLY A 50 2.67 -1.85 5.57
C GLY A 50 3.33 -3.06 4.92
N ARG A 51 4.41 -3.59 5.50
CA ARG A 51 5.06 -4.79 4.97
C ARG A 51 4.19 -6.04 5.08
N LEU A 52 3.23 -6.02 6.00
CA LEU A 52 2.31 -7.13 6.24
C LEU A 52 1.01 -7.01 5.45
N GLY A 53 0.76 -5.83 4.84
CA GLY A 53 -0.49 -5.56 4.18
C GLY A 53 -1.65 -5.51 5.15
N PHE A 54 -2.84 -5.85 4.66
CA PHE A 54 -4.04 -5.92 5.47
C PHE A 54 -4.90 -7.08 4.97
N PRO A 55 -4.64 -8.31 5.48
CA PRO A 55 -5.27 -9.51 4.93
C PRO A 55 -6.77 -9.61 5.17
N ASP A 56 -7.32 -8.82 6.11
CA ASP A 56 -8.72 -8.92 6.52
C ASP A 56 -9.70 -8.74 5.36
N VAL A 57 -9.35 -7.94 4.36
CA VAL A 57 -10.21 -7.69 3.18
C VAL A 57 -9.52 -8.06 1.87
N ALA A 58 -8.40 -8.75 1.93
CA ALA A 58 -7.71 -9.26 0.73
C ALA A 58 -8.57 -10.32 0.04
N PRO A 59 -8.35 -10.60 -1.27
CA PRO A 59 -7.31 -10.06 -2.12
C PRO A 59 -7.65 -8.68 -2.69
N TYR A 60 -6.62 -7.99 -3.19
CA TYR A 60 -6.75 -6.65 -3.75
C TYR A 60 -6.48 -6.65 -5.25
N ASP A 61 -7.27 -5.86 -5.99
CA ASP A 61 -7.04 -5.65 -7.43
C ASP A 61 -5.83 -4.75 -7.68
N ALA A 62 -5.58 -3.82 -6.79
CA ALA A 62 -4.47 -2.89 -6.92
C ALA A 62 -3.86 -2.62 -5.55
N ILE A 63 -2.53 -2.54 -5.52
CA ILE A 63 -1.78 -2.17 -4.32
C ILE A 63 -0.80 -1.07 -4.72
N HIS A 64 -0.87 0.07 -4.04
CA HIS A 64 0.09 1.15 -4.21
C HIS A 64 0.90 1.28 -2.93
N VAL A 65 2.22 1.14 -3.05
CA VAL A 65 3.13 1.26 -1.92
C VAL A 65 3.92 2.55 -2.06
N GLY A 66 3.75 3.45 -1.10
CA GLY A 66 4.37 4.77 -1.13
C GLY A 66 5.74 4.87 -0.47
N ALA A 67 6.33 3.74 -0.06
CA ALA A 67 7.64 3.71 0.57
C ALA A 67 8.44 2.52 0.02
N ALA A 68 9.76 2.70 -0.08
CA ALA A 68 10.62 1.68 -0.67
C ALA A 68 10.87 0.52 0.28
N ALA A 69 10.88 -0.69 -0.27
CA ALA A 69 11.27 -1.91 0.43
C ALA A 69 12.56 -2.46 -0.19
N PRO A 70 13.44 -3.11 0.60
CA PRO A 70 14.65 -3.72 0.04
C PRO A 70 14.33 -4.79 -1.01
N LYS A 71 13.22 -5.47 -0.82
CA LYS A 71 12.65 -6.42 -1.76
C LYS A 71 11.14 -6.40 -1.61
N ILE A 72 10.43 -6.98 -2.58
CA ILE A 72 8.96 -7.02 -2.54
C ILE A 72 8.52 -7.89 -1.37
N PRO A 73 7.73 -7.35 -0.41
CA PRO A 73 7.23 -8.14 0.72
C PRO A 73 6.30 -9.25 0.23
N GLN A 74 6.57 -10.49 0.66
CA GLN A 74 5.75 -11.64 0.28
C GLN A 74 4.28 -11.48 0.67
N PRO A 75 3.94 -10.94 1.87
CA PRO A 75 2.53 -10.74 2.22
C PRO A 75 1.77 -9.88 1.21
N LEU A 76 2.41 -8.89 0.59
CA LEU A 76 1.76 -8.05 -0.41
C LEU A 76 1.51 -8.83 -1.71
N LEU A 77 2.46 -9.66 -2.12
CA LEU A 77 2.25 -10.54 -3.28
C LEU A 77 1.10 -11.51 -3.02
N ASP A 78 1.03 -12.06 -1.82
CA ASP A 78 -0.01 -13.02 -1.44
C ASP A 78 -1.40 -12.37 -1.45
N GLN A 79 -1.47 -11.09 -1.12
CA GLN A 79 -2.73 -10.35 -1.03
C GLN A 79 -3.14 -9.72 -2.35
N LEU A 80 -2.29 -9.77 -3.37
CA LEU A 80 -2.62 -9.29 -4.70
C LEU A 80 -3.47 -10.34 -5.41
N LYS A 81 -4.60 -9.87 -5.95
CA LYS A 81 -5.53 -10.76 -6.67
C LYS A 81 -4.92 -11.21 -8.00
N PRO A 82 -5.16 -12.46 -8.44
CA PRO A 82 -4.82 -12.83 -9.82
C PRO A 82 -5.47 -11.86 -10.81
N GLY A 83 -4.67 -11.31 -11.72
CA GLY A 83 -5.09 -10.22 -12.60
C GLY A 83 -4.85 -8.83 -12.00
N GLY A 84 -4.41 -8.74 -10.75
CA GLY A 84 -4.16 -7.48 -10.09
C GLY A 84 -2.77 -6.92 -10.34
N ARG A 85 -2.57 -5.66 -9.94
CA ARG A 85 -1.31 -4.94 -10.15
C ARG A 85 -0.88 -4.23 -8.89
N MET A 86 0.42 -4.30 -8.59
CA MET A 86 1.04 -3.57 -7.50
C MET A 86 2.13 -2.65 -8.06
N VAL A 87 2.21 -1.44 -7.52
CA VAL A 87 3.28 -0.49 -7.81
C VAL A 87 4.05 -0.26 -6.52
N ILE A 88 5.34 -0.54 -6.54
CA ILE A 88 6.18 -0.48 -5.35
C ILE A 88 7.61 -0.06 -5.70
N PRO A 89 8.20 0.92 -4.97
CA PRO A 89 9.63 1.19 -5.10
C PRO A 89 10.42 0.11 -4.37
N VAL A 90 11.44 -0.44 -5.04
CA VAL A 90 12.24 -1.53 -4.49
C VAL A 90 13.71 -1.16 -4.54
N GLY A 91 14.42 -1.42 -3.47
CA GLY A 91 15.82 -1.15 -3.33
C GLY A 91 16.13 -0.39 -2.04
N THR A 92 17.41 -0.24 -1.73
CA THR A 92 17.85 0.52 -0.56
C THR A 92 18.45 1.85 -0.98
N TYR A 93 19.61 1.82 -1.61
CA TYR A 93 20.31 3.00 -2.09
C TYR A 93 19.80 3.45 -3.45
N LEU A 94 19.82 2.53 -4.42
CA LEU A 94 19.23 2.73 -5.72
C LEU A 94 17.89 2.01 -5.72
N GLN A 95 16.83 2.73 -6.01
CA GLN A 95 15.47 2.21 -5.99
C GLN A 95 14.89 2.27 -7.38
N ASP A 96 14.25 1.19 -7.80
CA ASP A 96 13.47 1.13 -9.03
C ASP A 96 12.00 1.11 -8.67
N LEU A 97 11.19 1.87 -9.38
CA LEU A 97 9.75 1.70 -9.30
C LEU A 97 9.40 0.42 -10.06
N GLN A 98 8.86 -0.55 -9.36
CA GLN A 98 8.49 -1.82 -9.96
C GLN A 98 6.99 -1.92 -10.11
N VAL A 99 6.55 -2.33 -11.30
CA VAL A 99 5.17 -2.64 -11.59
C VAL A 99 5.06 -4.16 -11.58
N VAL A 100 4.29 -4.68 -10.63
CA VAL A 100 4.15 -6.11 -10.39
C VAL A 100 2.75 -6.53 -10.83
N ASP A 101 2.66 -7.41 -11.81
CA ASP A 101 1.40 -7.96 -12.26
C ASP A 101 1.31 -9.41 -11.81
N LYS A 102 0.22 -9.75 -11.13
CA LYS A 102 -0.10 -11.13 -10.83
C LYS A 102 -1.01 -11.63 -11.94
N ASN A 103 -0.49 -12.53 -12.76
CA ASN A 103 -1.23 -13.05 -13.89
C ASN A 103 -2.39 -13.95 -13.41
N THR A 104 -3.33 -14.21 -14.31
CA THR A 104 -4.51 -14.99 -13.94
C THR A 104 -4.19 -16.42 -13.52
N ASP A 105 -3.03 -16.95 -13.93
CA ASP A 105 -2.55 -18.26 -13.48
C ASP A 105 -1.76 -18.21 -12.17
N GLY A 106 -1.65 -17.02 -11.55
CA GLY A 106 -0.93 -16.82 -10.30
C GLY A 106 0.55 -16.50 -10.46
N SER A 107 1.10 -16.54 -11.67
CA SER A 107 2.49 -16.18 -11.91
C SER A 107 2.70 -14.68 -11.78
N ILE A 108 3.95 -14.27 -11.55
CA ILE A 108 4.30 -12.87 -11.30
C ILE A 108 5.15 -12.36 -12.46
N SER A 109 4.76 -11.20 -13.00
CA SER A 109 5.52 -10.46 -14.00
C SER A 109 5.94 -9.13 -13.40
N ILE A 110 7.21 -8.75 -13.54
CA ILE A 110 7.74 -7.51 -12.96
C ILE A 110 8.36 -6.67 -14.06
N GLN A 111 7.96 -5.40 -14.13
CA GLN A 111 8.60 -4.40 -14.97
C GLN A 111 9.26 -3.36 -14.07
N LYS A 112 10.50 -3.03 -14.37
CA LYS A 112 11.22 -1.96 -13.69
C LYS A 112 11.09 -0.70 -14.51
N ASP A 113 10.67 0.39 -13.84
CA ASP A 113 10.58 1.70 -14.48
C ASP A 113 11.78 2.55 -14.08
N ALA A 114 11.65 3.87 -14.07
CA ALA A 114 12.75 4.77 -13.77
C ALA A 114 13.24 4.59 -12.32
N SER A 115 14.54 4.88 -12.10
CA SER A 115 15.10 4.94 -10.75
C SER A 115 14.43 6.07 -9.98
N VAL A 116 14.02 5.76 -8.76
CA VAL A 116 13.33 6.69 -7.86
C VAL A 116 13.96 6.63 -6.48
N ARG A 117 13.57 7.58 -5.62
CA ARG A 117 14.01 7.58 -4.23
C ARG A 117 12.82 7.85 -3.34
N TYR A 118 12.54 6.91 -2.43
CA TYR A 118 11.42 6.97 -1.50
C TYR A 118 11.90 6.74 -0.08
N VAL A 119 11.06 7.10 0.88
CA VAL A 119 11.29 6.77 2.28
C VAL A 119 11.24 5.24 2.42
N PRO A 120 12.21 4.61 3.12
CA PRO A 120 12.20 3.16 3.29
C PRO A 120 10.96 2.68 4.03
N LEU A 121 10.45 1.53 3.62
CA LEU A 121 9.38 0.83 4.32
C LEU A 121 9.99 0.16 5.55
N THR A 122 9.61 0.60 6.75
CA THR A 122 10.29 0.23 7.98
C THR A 122 9.35 0.20 9.17
N SER A 123 9.90 -0.05 10.37
CA SER A 123 9.14 -0.03 11.60
C SER A 123 8.80 1.39 12.03
N ARG A 124 7.79 1.53 12.91
CA ARG A 124 7.38 2.83 13.44
C ARG A 124 8.54 3.58 14.10
N SER A 125 9.31 2.88 14.95
CA SER A 125 10.41 3.52 15.65
C SER A 125 11.52 3.97 14.71
N ALA A 126 11.85 3.18 13.70
CA ALA A 126 12.84 3.55 12.70
C ALA A 126 12.36 4.73 11.86
N GLN A 127 11.07 4.77 11.50
CA GLN A 127 10.50 5.86 10.73
C GLN A 127 10.54 7.18 11.51
N LEU A 128 10.28 7.14 12.82
CA LEU A 128 10.30 8.33 13.66
C LEU A 128 11.72 8.84 13.92
N GLN A 129 12.74 7.99 13.78
CA GLN A 129 14.14 8.39 13.91
C GLN A 129 14.71 8.98 12.62
N ASP A 130 14.07 8.76 11.51
CA ASP A 130 14.53 9.24 10.21
C ASP A 130 14.17 10.72 10.08
N PRO A 131 15.17 11.63 9.94
CA PRO A 131 14.92 13.07 9.83
C PRO A 131 14.21 13.46 8.54
#